data_f90ca8928e36e7fcb4617ce05a8fea3a
#
_entry.id   f90ca8928e36e7fcb4617ce05a8fea3a
#
_cell.length_a   1.000
_cell.length_b   1.000
_cell.length_c   1.000
_cell.angle_alpha   90.00
_cell.angle_beta   90.00
_cell.angle_gamma   90.00
#
_symmetry.space_group_name_H-M   'P 1'
#
loop_
_entity.id
_entity.type
_entity.pdbx_description
1 polymer ?
#
loop_
_entity_poly.entity_id
_entity_poly.type
_entity_poly.pdbx_seq_one_letter_code
_entity_poly.pdbx_strand_id
1 'polypeptide(L)'
;DLNNDGYITMMRVPDLEKATLVADPEDPRLHKKPDALEGESAEFILYTEGIDNDGDGKFNEDSVGGVDINKNFMHGYVYHQDGAGPWQLSEPESKALIDFVFSHQEIAAIIVYGQHDTLSKPLKENGKDEAGAPKTIDKADEEFYGKLSETFVELTGLKNVDQPSWDGSFVAWAYAQYGVPSFSTS
;
A
#
# COMPACT_ATOMS: atom_id res chain seq x y z
N ASP A 1 9.99 8.57 15.16
CA ASP A 1 10.58 9.41 16.24
C ASP A 1 11.02 8.47 17.37
N LEU A 2 12.28 8.02 17.32
CA LEU A 2 12.84 7.05 18.29
C LEU A 2 13.25 7.71 19.61
N ASN A 3 13.56 8.98 19.58
CA ASN A 3 14.01 9.74 20.75
C ASN A 3 12.89 10.54 21.43
N ASN A 4 11.69 10.54 20.87
CA ASN A 4 10.49 11.26 21.31
C ASN A 4 10.68 12.78 21.44
N ASP A 5 11.46 13.39 20.53
CA ASP A 5 11.65 14.85 20.51
C ASP A 5 10.59 15.60 19.67
N GLY A 6 9.68 14.85 19.03
CA GLY A 6 8.59 15.38 18.21
C GLY A 6 8.97 15.60 16.74
N TYR A 7 10.16 15.17 16.33
CA TYR A 7 10.64 15.28 14.95
C TYR A 7 11.07 13.91 14.44
N ILE A 8 10.93 13.68 13.16
CA ILE A 8 11.55 12.55 12.46
C ILE A 8 12.76 13.10 11.73
N THR A 9 13.94 12.70 12.17
CA THR A 9 15.21 13.19 11.65
C THR A 9 15.93 12.14 10.81
N MET A 10 17.21 12.41 10.46
CA MET A 10 18.03 11.46 9.74
C MET A 10 19.04 10.81 10.70
N MET A 11 19.09 9.49 10.67
CA MET A 11 20.09 8.71 11.38
C MET A 11 21.33 8.53 10.51
N ARG A 12 22.49 8.77 11.07
CA ARG A 12 23.78 8.54 10.44
C ARG A 12 24.35 7.20 10.89
N VAL A 13 24.50 6.28 9.96
CA VAL A 13 25.08 4.95 10.23
C VAL A 13 26.42 4.82 9.50
N PRO A 14 27.52 4.49 10.20
CA PRO A 14 28.78 4.17 9.54
C PRO A 14 28.68 2.82 8.82
N ASP A 15 29.02 2.81 7.54
CA ASP A 15 29.05 1.59 6.72
C ASP A 15 30.19 1.72 5.69
N LEU A 16 31.20 0.90 5.82
CA LEU A 16 32.39 0.97 4.94
C LEU A 16 32.15 0.36 3.54
N GLU A 17 31.10 -0.46 3.39
CA GLU A 17 30.79 -1.14 2.12
C GLU A 17 29.82 -0.37 1.26
N LYS A 18 28.80 0.23 1.89
CA LYS A 18 27.68 0.88 1.22
C LYS A 18 27.64 2.40 1.42
N ALA A 19 28.63 2.95 2.13
CA ALA A 19 28.70 4.39 2.39
C ALA A 19 28.64 5.20 1.09
N THR A 20 27.91 6.28 1.12
CA THR A 20 27.75 7.22 -0.01
C THR A 20 28.08 8.65 0.36
N LEU A 21 28.27 8.93 1.65
CA LEU A 21 28.39 10.27 2.21
C LEU A 21 29.57 10.35 3.18
N VAL A 22 30.10 11.56 3.32
CA VAL A 22 31.08 11.95 4.34
C VAL A 22 30.55 13.15 5.10
N ALA A 23 30.98 13.32 6.36
CA ALA A 23 30.61 14.51 7.13
C ALA A 23 31.20 15.77 6.49
N ASP A 24 30.43 16.87 6.49
CA ASP A 24 30.97 18.16 6.06
C ASP A 24 32.02 18.66 7.08
N PRO A 25 33.25 19.04 6.64
CA PRO A 25 34.26 19.48 7.55
C PRO A 25 33.96 20.82 8.23
N GLU A 26 33.10 21.66 7.65
CA GLU A 26 32.67 22.95 8.24
C GLU A 26 31.55 22.77 9.23
N ASP A 27 30.61 21.86 8.96
CA ASP A 27 29.52 21.49 9.88
C ASP A 27 29.30 19.98 9.90
N PRO A 28 29.85 19.26 10.88
CA PRO A 28 29.75 17.79 10.96
C PRO A 28 28.34 17.22 11.12
N ARG A 29 27.34 18.08 11.29
CA ARG A 29 25.91 17.68 11.27
C ARG A 29 25.40 17.51 9.84
N LEU A 30 26.05 18.14 8.88
CA LEU A 30 25.73 18.03 7.47
C LEU A 30 26.56 16.92 6.81
N HIS A 31 26.07 16.43 5.69
CA HIS A 31 26.74 15.38 4.92
C HIS A 31 26.80 15.80 3.46
N LYS A 32 27.94 15.51 2.84
CA LYS A 32 28.20 15.75 1.43
C LYS A 32 28.68 14.48 0.74
N LYS A 33 28.65 14.46 -0.58
CA LYS A 33 29.35 13.43 -1.35
C LYS A 33 30.82 13.61 -1.20
N PRO A 34 31.62 12.52 -1.02
CA PRO A 34 33.04 12.62 -0.89
C PRO A 34 33.70 13.18 -2.18
N ASP A 35 34.67 14.05 -2.02
CA ASP A 35 35.52 14.51 -3.12
C ASP A 35 36.77 13.63 -3.20
N ALA A 36 36.81 12.76 -4.22
CA ALA A 36 37.94 11.88 -4.44
C ALA A 36 39.25 12.63 -4.81
N LEU A 37 39.15 13.87 -5.30
CA LEU A 37 40.33 14.69 -5.60
C LEU A 37 40.98 15.23 -4.34
N GLU A 38 40.23 15.41 -3.27
CA GLU A 38 40.71 15.80 -1.95
C GLU A 38 41.07 14.60 -1.07
N GLY A 39 40.93 13.37 -1.60
CA GLY A 39 41.24 12.14 -0.88
C GLY A 39 40.18 11.72 0.11
N GLU A 40 38.97 12.27 0.01
CA GLU A 40 37.82 11.89 0.84
C GLU A 40 37.26 10.52 0.42
N SER A 41 36.82 9.74 1.39
CA SER A 41 36.12 8.49 1.19
C SER A 41 34.77 8.54 1.88
N ALA A 42 33.79 7.87 1.31
CA ALA A 42 32.50 7.73 1.95
C ALA A 42 32.60 6.92 3.25
N GLU A 43 31.92 7.34 4.28
CA GLU A 43 31.96 6.75 5.62
C GLU A 43 30.54 6.41 6.14
N PHE A 44 29.52 7.07 5.60
CA PHE A 44 28.19 7.01 6.19
C PHE A 44 27.09 6.76 5.15
N ILE A 45 26.03 6.07 5.63
CA ILE A 45 24.70 6.08 5.03
C ILE A 45 23.79 6.90 5.94
N LEU A 46 22.81 7.59 5.36
CA LEU A 46 21.75 8.25 6.08
C LEU A 46 20.45 7.48 5.88
N TYR A 47 19.81 7.15 6.97
CA TYR A 47 18.45 6.60 7.01
C TYR A 47 17.50 7.60 7.65
N THR A 48 16.24 7.58 7.26
CA THR A 48 15.21 8.25 8.04
C THR A 48 15.12 7.58 9.40
N GLU A 49 14.94 8.36 10.46
CA GLU A 49 14.76 7.82 11.80
C GLU A 49 13.69 6.74 11.83
N GLY A 50 14.03 5.57 12.34
CA GLY A 50 13.17 4.40 12.31
C GLY A 50 13.78 3.19 13.01
N ILE A 51 13.18 2.04 12.82
CA ILE A 51 13.53 0.78 13.46
C ILE A 51 14.24 -0.13 12.44
N ASP A 52 15.13 -0.94 12.90
CA ASP A 52 15.65 -2.12 12.24
C ASP A 52 14.62 -3.24 12.44
N ASN A 53 13.90 -3.62 11.40
CA ASN A 53 12.74 -4.51 11.51
C ASN A 53 13.13 -5.99 11.50
N ASP A 54 14.24 -6.34 10.82
CA ASP A 54 14.68 -7.73 10.69
C ASP A 54 15.93 -8.05 11.52
N GLY A 55 16.52 -7.06 12.18
CA GLY A 55 17.66 -7.24 13.08
C GLY A 55 19.00 -7.38 12.36
N ASP A 56 19.12 -6.92 11.11
CA ASP A 56 20.33 -7.02 10.31
C ASP A 56 21.34 -5.89 10.58
N GLY A 57 20.99 -4.94 11.44
CA GLY A 57 21.82 -3.82 11.87
C GLY A 57 21.72 -2.58 10.98
N LYS A 58 20.81 -2.57 10.02
CA LYS A 58 20.45 -1.41 9.23
C LYS A 58 19.10 -0.88 9.69
N PHE A 59 18.83 0.38 9.38
CA PHE A 59 17.64 1.04 9.86
C PHE A 59 16.87 1.63 8.69
N ASN A 60 15.57 1.38 8.62
CA ASN A 60 14.67 1.88 7.58
C ASN A 60 15.08 1.52 6.13
N GLU A 61 15.85 0.47 5.93
CA GLU A 61 16.15 -0.01 4.57
C GLU A 61 15.16 -1.07 4.13
N ASP A 62 14.51 -1.72 5.07
CA ASP A 62 13.39 -2.58 4.77
C ASP A 62 12.30 -1.77 4.06
N SER A 63 11.74 -2.33 3.02
CA SER A 63 10.50 -1.80 2.45
C SER A 63 9.49 -1.64 3.58
N VAL A 64 8.58 -0.68 3.46
CA VAL A 64 7.56 -0.43 4.48
C VAL A 64 6.99 -1.76 4.94
N GLY A 65 7.55 -2.28 6.03
CA GLY A 65 7.15 -3.56 6.60
C GLY A 65 5.71 -3.49 7.04
N GLY A 66 5.13 -4.66 7.26
CA GLY A 66 3.75 -4.78 7.68
C GLY A 66 2.86 -5.34 6.59
N VAL A 67 1.58 -5.41 6.88
CA VAL A 67 0.56 -5.95 5.99
C VAL A 67 -0.18 -4.79 5.32
N ASP A 68 -0.27 -4.86 4.00
CA ASP A 68 -1.18 -4.01 3.24
C ASP A 68 -2.61 -4.49 3.49
N ILE A 69 -3.35 -3.73 4.28
CA ILE A 69 -4.73 -4.08 4.64
C ILE A 69 -5.57 -4.37 3.39
N ASN A 70 -5.30 -3.68 2.28
CA ASN A 70 -6.02 -3.88 1.03
C ASN A 70 -5.55 -5.11 0.21
N LYS A 71 -4.73 -5.98 0.80
CA LYS A 71 -4.37 -7.32 0.30
C LYS A 71 -4.75 -8.43 1.27
N ASN A 72 -5.36 -8.09 2.41
CA ASN A 72 -5.58 -9.02 3.53
C ASN A 72 -7.00 -9.58 3.60
N PHE A 73 -7.92 -9.15 2.71
CA PHE A 73 -9.28 -9.66 2.67
C PHE A 73 -9.40 -10.97 1.89
N MET A 74 -10.47 -11.69 2.15
CA MET A 74 -10.66 -13.08 1.72
C MET A 74 -10.83 -13.26 0.21
N HIS A 75 -11.47 -12.32 -0.49
CA HIS A 75 -11.74 -12.47 -1.91
C HIS A 75 -10.47 -12.26 -2.74
N GLY A 76 -10.06 -13.28 -3.48
CA GLY A 76 -8.84 -13.23 -4.26
C GLY A 76 -7.55 -13.17 -3.40
N TYR A 77 -7.59 -13.58 -2.14
CA TYR A 77 -6.41 -13.57 -1.29
C TYR A 77 -5.30 -14.44 -1.87
N VAL A 78 -4.12 -13.87 -2.02
CA VAL A 78 -2.94 -14.56 -2.57
C VAL A 78 -1.98 -14.88 -1.42
N TYR A 79 -1.86 -16.17 -1.11
CA TYR A 79 -0.93 -16.65 -0.08
C TYR A 79 0.52 -16.36 -0.47
N HIS A 80 1.31 -15.95 0.49
CA HIS A 80 2.73 -15.63 0.33
C HIS A 80 3.04 -14.43 -0.60
N GLN A 81 2.03 -13.64 -0.96
CA GLN A 81 2.25 -12.38 -1.64
C GLN A 81 2.81 -11.36 -0.65
N ASP A 82 3.79 -10.58 -1.10
CA ASP A 82 4.35 -9.49 -0.31
C ASP A 82 3.27 -8.51 0.13
N GLY A 83 3.26 -8.21 1.44
CA GLY A 83 2.27 -7.36 2.08
C GLY A 83 0.88 -7.99 2.29
N ALA A 84 0.62 -9.24 1.90
CA ALA A 84 -0.71 -9.84 2.11
C ALA A 84 -0.97 -10.33 3.55
N GLY A 85 0.10 -10.45 4.33
CA GLY A 85 0.03 -11.06 5.66
C GLY A 85 0.12 -12.59 5.64
N PRO A 86 0.24 -13.21 6.81
CA PRO A 86 0.45 -14.67 6.91
C PRO A 86 -0.80 -15.48 6.53
N TRP A 87 -1.99 -14.91 6.66
CA TRP A 87 -3.26 -15.49 6.24
C TRP A 87 -4.31 -14.38 6.05
N GLN A 88 -5.36 -14.69 5.34
CA GLN A 88 -6.50 -13.78 5.15
C GLN A 88 -7.08 -13.34 6.50
N LEU A 89 -7.33 -12.04 6.66
CA LEU A 89 -7.79 -11.42 7.92
C LEU A 89 -6.83 -11.68 9.09
N SER A 90 -5.53 -11.74 8.84
CA SER A 90 -4.52 -11.81 9.90
C SER A 90 -4.49 -10.54 10.74
N GLU A 91 -4.84 -9.41 10.14
CA GLU A 91 -4.74 -8.12 10.79
C GLU A 91 -6.01 -7.76 11.56
N PRO A 92 -5.87 -7.23 12.77
CA PRO A 92 -7.00 -6.82 13.58
C PRO A 92 -7.86 -5.74 12.91
N GLU A 93 -7.25 -4.87 12.10
CA GLU A 93 -7.92 -3.83 11.33
C GLU A 93 -8.83 -4.41 10.26
N SER A 94 -8.35 -5.38 9.49
CA SER A 94 -9.14 -6.07 8.48
C SER A 94 -10.35 -6.76 9.09
N LYS A 95 -10.13 -7.43 10.24
CA LYS A 95 -11.18 -8.10 10.99
C LYS A 95 -12.19 -7.12 11.56
N ALA A 96 -11.73 -6.03 12.17
CA ALA A 96 -12.62 -5.00 12.75
C ALA A 96 -13.51 -4.36 11.66
N LEU A 97 -12.97 -4.14 10.46
CA LEU A 97 -13.72 -3.58 9.34
C LEU A 97 -14.82 -4.54 8.87
N ILE A 98 -14.55 -5.83 8.78
CA ILE A 98 -15.55 -6.85 8.45
C ILE A 98 -16.63 -6.94 9.54
N ASP A 99 -16.24 -6.99 10.80
CA ASP A 99 -17.17 -7.05 11.93
C ASP A 99 -18.07 -5.80 11.94
N PHE A 100 -17.52 -4.62 11.63
CA PHE A 100 -18.29 -3.40 11.47
C PHE A 100 -19.33 -3.52 10.35
N VAL A 101 -18.93 -3.95 9.16
CA VAL A 101 -19.84 -4.09 8.01
C VAL A 101 -20.95 -5.10 8.31
N PHE A 102 -20.62 -6.23 8.93
CA PHE A 102 -21.65 -7.23 9.30
C PHE A 102 -22.63 -6.74 10.38
N SER A 103 -22.20 -5.82 11.23
CA SER A 103 -23.08 -5.22 12.24
C SER A 103 -23.98 -4.12 11.68
N HIS A 104 -23.76 -3.67 10.43
CA HIS A 104 -24.46 -2.58 9.76
C HIS A 104 -25.11 -3.05 8.46
N GLN A 105 -26.16 -3.84 8.58
CA GLN A 105 -26.86 -4.43 7.43
C GLN A 105 -27.59 -3.41 6.54
N GLU A 106 -27.66 -2.16 6.97
CA GLU A 106 -28.20 -1.05 6.21
C GLU A 106 -27.22 -0.47 5.16
N ILE A 107 -25.98 -0.93 5.15
CA ILE A 107 -24.99 -0.50 4.15
C ILE A 107 -25.40 -1.00 2.77
N ALA A 108 -25.75 -0.06 1.89
CA ALA A 108 -26.20 -0.34 0.54
C ALA A 108 -25.11 -0.20 -0.55
N ALA A 109 -24.02 0.48 -0.24
CA ALA A 109 -22.86 0.63 -1.11
C ALA A 109 -21.62 1.01 -0.27
N ILE A 110 -20.43 0.74 -0.81
CA ILE A 110 -19.15 1.06 -0.16
C ILE A 110 -18.26 1.83 -1.14
N ILE A 111 -17.66 2.92 -0.65
CA ILE A 111 -16.63 3.66 -1.37
C ILE A 111 -15.38 3.67 -0.50
N VAL A 112 -14.27 3.28 -1.09
CA VAL A 112 -12.95 3.24 -0.44
C VAL A 112 -12.05 4.30 -1.08
N TYR A 113 -11.42 5.12 -0.26
CA TYR A 113 -10.34 5.99 -0.69
C TYR A 113 -9.02 5.26 -0.50
N GLY A 114 -8.33 4.94 -1.59
CA GLY A 114 -7.13 4.11 -1.53
C GLY A 114 -6.38 4.02 -2.85
N GLN A 115 -5.59 2.96 -2.99
CA GLN A 115 -4.67 2.79 -4.13
C GLN A 115 -5.36 2.36 -5.43
N HIS A 116 -6.58 1.82 -5.36
CA HIS A 116 -7.34 1.38 -6.52
C HIS A 116 -8.27 2.49 -6.99
N ASP A 117 -8.44 2.61 -8.29
CA ASP A 117 -9.42 3.52 -8.88
C ASP A 117 -10.39 2.74 -9.78
N THR A 118 -11.37 2.12 -9.15
CA THR A 118 -12.44 1.40 -9.86
C THR A 118 -13.61 2.30 -10.22
N LEU A 119 -13.65 3.55 -9.70
CA LEU A 119 -14.63 4.55 -10.07
C LEU A 119 -14.34 5.17 -11.44
N SER A 120 -13.10 5.51 -11.76
CA SER A 120 -12.78 6.05 -13.07
C SER A 120 -12.65 4.96 -14.14
N LYS A 121 -12.38 3.72 -13.76
CA LYS A 121 -12.27 2.58 -14.66
C LYS A 121 -12.75 1.30 -13.99
N PRO A 122 -13.97 0.83 -14.30
CA PRO A 122 -14.45 -0.43 -13.77
C PRO A 122 -13.54 -1.59 -14.14
N LEU A 123 -13.42 -2.56 -13.24
CA LEU A 123 -12.66 -3.77 -13.48
C LEU A 123 -13.25 -4.57 -14.63
N LYS A 124 -12.40 -4.95 -15.56
CA LYS A 124 -12.76 -5.77 -16.74
C LYS A 124 -11.89 -7.01 -16.86
N GLU A 125 -11.29 -7.46 -15.78
CA GLU A 125 -10.53 -8.71 -15.82
C GLU A 125 -11.50 -9.87 -16.01
N ASN A 126 -11.26 -10.67 -17.04
CA ASN A 126 -11.98 -11.91 -17.26
C ASN A 126 -11.22 -13.05 -16.57
N GLY A 127 -11.93 -13.85 -15.83
CA GLY A 127 -11.34 -15.05 -15.25
C GLY A 127 -11.90 -15.40 -13.89
N LYS A 128 -11.39 -16.51 -13.40
CA LYS A 128 -11.63 -17.03 -12.05
C LYS A 128 -10.29 -17.24 -11.39
N ASP A 129 -10.25 -17.10 -10.08
CA ASP A 129 -9.10 -17.50 -9.30
C ASP A 129 -8.97 -19.03 -9.24
N GLU A 130 -7.92 -19.54 -8.56
CA GLU A 130 -7.68 -20.97 -8.40
C GLU A 130 -8.82 -21.69 -7.64
N ALA A 131 -9.55 -20.97 -6.80
CA ALA A 131 -10.71 -21.48 -6.07
C ALA A 131 -12.01 -21.41 -6.89
N GLY A 132 -11.96 -20.83 -8.10
CA GLY A 132 -13.10 -20.67 -8.99
C GLY A 132 -13.95 -19.42 -8.71
N ALA A 133 -13.53 -18.53 -7.84
CA ALA A 133 -14.20 -17.27 -7.59
C ALA A 133 -13.96 -16.26 -8.73
N PRO A 134 -14.96 -15.45 -9.11
CA PRO A 134 -14.79 -14.48 -10.19
C PRO A 134 -13.80 -13.37 -9.80
N LYS A 135 -12.94 -12.98 -10.75
CA LYS A 135 -11.95 -11.91 -10.59
C LYS A 135 -12.45 -10.53 -11.04
N THR A 136 -13.73 -10.41 -11.32
CA THR A 136 -14.31 -9.17 -11.85
C THR A 136 -15.76 -9.03 -11.38
N ILE A 137 -16.36 -7.87 -11.68
CA ILE A 137 -17.77 -7.64 -11.49
C ILE A 137 -18.60 -8.57 -12.40
N ASP A 138 -19.80 -8.93 -11.96
CA ASP A 138 -20.73 -9.73 -12.76
C ASP A 138 -21.14 -8.99 -14.03
N LYS A 139 -21.32 -9.74 -15.11
CA LYS A 139 -21.73 -9.19 -16.40
C LYS A 139 -23.05 -8.40 -16.32
N ALA A 140 -23.94 -8.80 -15.42
CA ALA A 140 -25.21 -8.10 -15.23
C ALA A 140 -25.01 -6.70 -14.62
N ASP A 141 -23.93 -6.49 -13.89
CA ASP A 141 -23.62 -5.22 -13.22
C ASP A 141 -22.73 -4.30 -14.07
N GLU A 142 -22.13 -4.80 -15.16
CA GLU A 142 -21.19 -4.03 -16.00
C GLU A 142 -21.80 -2.72 -16.53
N GLU A 143 -23.08 -2.73 -16.91
CA GLU A 143 -23.74 -1.52 -17.41
C GLU A 143 -23.89 -0.46 -16.31
N PHE A 144 -24.25 -0.89 -15.10
CA PHE A 144 -24.38 0.00 -13.95
C PHE A 144 -23.03 0.63 -13.58
N TYR A 145 -21.98 -0.19 -13.45
CA TYR A 145 -20.64 0.28 -13.14
C TYR A 145 -20.07 1.19 -14.23
N GLY A 146 -20.33 0.86 -15.50
CA GLY A 146 -19.92 1.68 -16.64
C GLY A 146 -20.54 3.08 -16.63
N LYS A 147 -21.86 3.18 -16.43
CA LYS A 147 -22.57 4.46 -16.34
C LYS A 147 -22.10 5.30 -15.17
N LEU A 148 -21.88 4.67 -14.02
CA LEU A 148 -21.37 5.36 -12.84
C LEU A 148 -19.98 5.92 -13.09
N SER A 149 -19.09 5.12 -13.67
CA SER A 149 -17.75 5.53 -14.05
C SER A 149 -17.74 6.72 -15.01
N GLU A 150 -18.54 6.67 -16.08
CA GLU A 150 -18.67 7.77 -17.03
C GLU A 150 -19.10 9.06 -16.34
N THR A 151 -20.13 8.99 -15.48
CA THR A 151 -20.60 10.14 -14.71
C THR A 151 -19.56 10.67 -13.75
N PHE A 152 -18.85 9.78 -13.05
CA PHE A 152 -17.80 10.17 -12.13
C PHE A 152 -16.65 10.89 -12.82
N VAL A 153 -16.17 10.37 -13.94
CA VAL A 153 -15.11 10.99 -14.74
C VAL A 153 -15.56 12.34 -15.32
N GLU A 154 -16.81 12.44 -15.78
CA GLU A 154 -17.36 13.70 -16.30
C GLU A 154 -17.39 14.78 -15.22
N LEU A 155 -17.83 14.43 -14.01
CA LEU A 155 -17.96 15.38 -12.91
C LEU A 155 -16.63 15.78 -12.28
N THR A 156 -15.69 14.85 -12.18
CA THR A 156 -14.43 15.08 -11.47
C THR A 156 -13.28 15.48 -12.37
N GLY A 157 -13.33 15.12 -13.65
CA GLY A 157 -12.23 15.30 -14.59
C GLY A 157 -11.03 14.39 -14.30
N LEU A 158 -11.15 13.43 -13.39
CA LEU A 158 -10.08 12.48 -13.07
C LEU A 158 -9.76 11.61 -14.28
N LYS A 159 -8.46 11.41 -14.52
CA LYS A 159 -7.97 10.54 -15.59
C LYS A 159 -7.73 9.15 -15.03
N ASN A 160 -7.80 8.15 -15.91
CA ASN A 160 -7.46 6.78 -15.58
C ASN A 160 -6.08 6.70 -14.92
N VAL A 161 -6.03 6.08 -13.77
CA VAL A 161 -4.81 5.68 -13.09
C VAL A 161 -4.61 4.18 -13.35
N ASP A 162 -3.36 3.72 -13.42
CA ASP A 162 -3.07 2.29 -13.46
C ASP A 162 -3.67 1.62 -12.25
N GLN A 163 -4.44 0.57 -12.48
CA GLN A 163 -5.09 -0.17 -11.40
C GLN A 163 -4.20 -1.33 -10.99
N PRO A 164 -3.74 -1.37 -9.74
CA PRO A 164 -3.19 -2.60 -9.19
C PRO A 164 -4.28 -3.68 -9.13
N SER A 165 -3.87 -4.94 -9.00
CA SER A 165 -4.81 -6.03 -8.77
C SER A 165 -5.69 -5.74 -7.56
N TRP A 166 -6.97 -6.04 -7.63
CA TRP A 166 -7.88 -5.92 -6.50
C TRP A 166 -7.95 -7.17 -5.63
N ASP A 167 -7.13 -8.17 -5.96
CA ASP A 167 -7.05 -9.42 -5.21
C ASP A 167 -6.72 -9.16 -3.74
N GLY A 168 -7.50 -9.74 -2.85
CA GLY A 168 -7.39 -9.53 -1.40
C GLY A 168 -7.85 -8.15 -0.91
N SER A 169 -8.45 -7.32 -1.77
CA SER A 169 -8.91 -5.99 -1.38
C SER A 169 -10.27 -5.98 -0.69
N PHE A 170 -10.49 -4.94 0.13
CA PHE A 170 -11.78 -4.74 0.78
C PHE A 170 -12.92 -4.52 -0.24
N VAL A 171 -12.63 -3.81 -1.32
CA VAL A 171 -13.60 -3.55 -2.41
C VAL A 171 -14.03 -4.86 -3.06
N ALA A 172 -13.08 -5.75 -3.37
CA ALA A 172 -13.37 -7.05 -3.96
C ALA A 172 -14.21 -7.92 -3.02
N TRP A 173 -13.85 -7.97 -1.74
CA TRP A 173 -14.61 -8.69 -0.74
C TRP A 173 -16.04 -8.14 -0.58
N ALA A 174 -16.18 -6.82 -0.49
CA ALA A 174 -17.47 -6.18 -0.31
C ALA A 174 -18.43 -6.46 -1.49
N TYR A 175 -17.92 -6.43 -2.70
CA TYR A 175 -18.70 -6.78 -3.88
C TYR A 175 -19.04 -8.27 -3.94
N ALA A 176 -18.00 -9.12 -3.90
CA ALA A 176 -18.16 -10.55 -4.23
C ALA A 176 -18.73 -11.40 -3.11
N GLN A 177 -18.46 -11.05 -1.84
CA GLN A 177 -18.85 -11.86 -0.69
C GLN A 177 -19.89 -11.19 0.20
N TYR A 178 -19.82 -9.89 0.45
CA TYR A 178 -20.86 -9.18 1.19
C TYR A 178 -22.06 -8.84 0.29
N GLY A 179 -21.84 -8.60 -1.01
CA GLY A 179 -22.89 -8.48 -2.01
C GLY A 179 -23.45 -7.07 -2.17
N VAL A 180 -22.64 -6.04 -1.97
CA VAL A 180 -23.04 -4.64 -2.20
C VAL A 180 -22.16 -4.00 -3.28
N PRO A 181 -22.69 -3.04 -4.06
CA PRO A 181 -21.88 -2.25 -4.95
C PRO A 181 -20.71 -1.62 -4.19
N SER A 182 -19.50 -1.82 -4.67
CA SER A 182 -18.30 -1.32 -4.03
C SER A 182 -17.34 -0.70 -5.03
N PHE A 183 -16.74 0.40 -4.63
CA PHE A 183 -15.94 1.26 -5.48
C PHE A 183 -14.70 1.73 -4.73
N SER A 184 -13.65 2.05 -5.48
CA SER A 184 -12.46 2.69 -4.94
C SER A 184 -12.07 3.87 -5.81
N THR A 185 -11.50 4.89 -5.19
CA THR A 185 -10.87 6.03 -5.87
C THR A 185 -9.65 6.49 -5.09
N SER A 186 -8.66 7.05 -5.78
CA SER A 186 -7.40 7.58 -5.21
C SER A 186 -7.35 9.10 -5.29
#